data_44a307c26397dedac4bccf92613af531
#
_entry.id   44a307c26397dedac4bccf92613af531
#
_cell.length_a   1.000
_cell.length_b   1.000
_cell.length_c   1.000
_cell.angle_alpha   90.00
_cell.angle_beta   90.00
_cell.angle_gamma   90.00
#
_symmetry.space_group_name_H-M   'P 1'
#
loop_
_entity.id
_entity.type
_entity.pdbx_description
1 polymer ?
#
loop_
_entity_poly.entity_id
_entity_poly.type
_entity_poly.pdbx_seq_one_letter_code
_entity_poly.pdbx_strand_id
1 'polypeptide(L)'
;MPPVETLPKGTPLPPQTPGGQPRNQINPAEDLYKVTVTTNFVQVPVMVKDSQGRRVDGLLPKDFVVKESGEVQKLTYFTSDPFLLSVAVVLDLGMTDVTLQQVNQTYSALVGAFSPYDEFALYTFSSTVTEVTDFTSRAPRLTSALDQIKLVRGRNGPPVLGGPLGPQGPMVNGMPVGTSGPPPVITPPVESHVLNDAILRAAIDLSKRDRGRRKVILVISDGRERGSQASFRQVLKVLQTHGIQVKAVVVGQGALPVYKQVEKIHHLPWQGYSDILPKYTNATGGGSILTELTRNSIEDAYNEVTSDARNQYTLGYSPKAVKGGSPYRSIEVLVDQKNLKIYAKEGYYPVPAAR
;
A
#
# COMPACT_ATOMS: atom_id res chain seq x y z
N MET A 1 12.56 -67.16 -0.26
CA MET A 1 11.40 -67.12 0.62
C MET A 1 11.90 -67.23 2.04
N PRO A 2 11.77 -66.22 2.87
CA PRO A 2 12.06 -66.33 4.33
C PRO A 2 10.78 -66.89 5.03
N PRO A 3 10.91 -67.57 6.16
CA PRO A 3 9.82 -68.28 6.82
C PRO A 3 8.88 -67.31 7.56
N VAL A 4 7.62 -67.68 7.52
CA VAL A 4 6.51 -67.00 8.25
C VAL A 4 6.63 -67.39 9.71
N GLU A 5 6.86 -66.44 10.59
CA GLU A 5 6.76 -66.65 12.05
C GLU A 5 5.28 -66.72 12.46
N THR A 6 4.90 -67.86 12.97
CA THR A 6 3.56 -68.09 13.56
C THR A 6 3.54 -67.53 14.99
N LEU A 7 2.60 -66.66 15.30
CA LEU A 7 2.31 -66.15 16.64
C LEU A 7 1.87 -67.29 17.60
N PRO A 8 2.28 -67.19 18.88
CA PRO A 8 1.91 -68.21 19.89
C PRO A 8 0.40 -68.19 20.18
N LYS A 9 -0.22 -69.36 20.19
CA LYS A 9 -1.59 -69.58 20.67
C LYS A 9 -1.68 -69.25 22.17
N GLY A 10 -2.50 -68.25 22.52
CA GLY A 10 -2.84 -68.05 23.91
C GLY A 10 -3.09 -66.63 24.38
N THR A 11 -3.11 -65.63 23.50
CA THR A 11 -3.46 -64.25 23.90
C THR A 11 -4.99 -64.08 23.91
N PRO A 12 -5.63 -63.75 25.07
CA PRO A 12 -7.05 -63.49 25.09
C PRO A 12 -7.34 -62.17 24.35
N LEU A 13 -8.31 -62.20 23.43
CA LEU A 13 -8.85 -60.99 22.80
C LEU A 13 -9.52 -60.11 23.86
N PRO A 14 -9.32 -58.78 23.82
CA PRO A 14 -10.06 -57.90 24.70
C PRO A 14 -11.55 -57.93 24.35
N PRO A 15 -12.45 -57.80 25.36
CA PRO A 15 -13.90 -57.88 25.14
C PRO A 15 -14.37 -56.77 24.21
N GLN A 16 -15.09 -57.13 23.15
CA GLN A 16 -15.77 -56.22 22.29
C GLN A 16 -16.99 -55.65 23.04
N THR A 17 -16.94 -54.33 23.29
CA THR A 17 -18.07 -53.58 23.79
C THR A 17 -19.01 -53.24 22.62
N PRO A 18 -20.33 -53.48 22.72
CA PRO A 18 -21.27 -53.12 21.64
C PRO A 18 -21.35 -51.62 21.45
N GLY A 19 -21.38 -51.21 20.20
CA GLY A 19 -21.44 -49.84 19.66
C GLY A 19 -22.11 -48.80 20.54
N GLY A 20 -21.29 -47.98 21.20
CA GLY A 20 -21.67 -46.69 21.73
C GLY A 20 -20.88 -45.65 20.96
N GLN A 21 -21.57 -44.77 20.24
CA GLN A 21 -20.96 -43.54 19.69
C GLN A 21 -20.26 -42.80 20.83
N PRO A 22 -19.06 -42.22 20.60
CA PRO A 22 -18.46 -41.33 21.60
C PRO A 22 -19.37 -40.10 21.74
N ARG A 23 -20.18 -40.07 22.78
CA ARG A 23 -20.78 -38.82 23.28
C ARG A 23 -19.60 -37.97 23.70
N ASN A 24 -19.34 -36.89 22.95
CA ASN A 24 -18.58 -35.76 23.46
C ASN A 24 -19.28 -35.34 24.77
N GLN A 25 -18.76 -35.80 25.89
CA GLN A 25 -19.08 -35.24 27.19
C GLN A 25 -18.44 -33.85 27.20
N ILE A 26 -19.26 -32.84 26.86
CA ILE A 26 -18.96 -31.43 27.15
C ILE A 26 -18.82 -31.38 28.66
N ASN A 27 -17.60 -31.20 29.11
CA ASN A 27 -17.29 -31.04 30.53
C ASN A 27 -17.60 -29.57 30.89
N PRO A 28 -18.74 -29.25 31.54
CA PRO A 28 -19.16 -27.89 31.76
C PRO A 28 -18.17 -27.07 32.61
N ALA A 29 -17.26 -27.75 33.31
CA ALA A 29 -16.25 -27.15 34.13
C ALA A 29 -15.02 -26.67 33.32
N GLU A 30 -14.73 -27.27 32.15
CA GLU A 30 -13.63 -26.79 31.28
C GLU A 30 -14.01 -25.61 30.39
N ASP A 31 -15.30 -25.49 30.00
CA ASP A 31 -15.79 -24.35 29.23
C ASP A 31 -15.93 -23.07 30.06
N LEU A 32 -16.03 -23.18 31.40
CA LEU A 32 -16.08 -22.03 32.31
C LEU A 32 -14.75 -21.28 32.46
N TYR A 33 -13.62 -21.88 32.02
CA TYR A 33 -12.29 -21.26 32.12
C TYR A 33 -11.67 -20.83 30.78
N LYS A 34 -12.37 -21.00 29.65
CA LYS A 34 -12.00 -20.33 28.42
C LYS A 34 -12.43 -18.86 28.47
N VAL A 35 -11.74 -18.07 29.28
CA VAL A 35 -11.73 -16.62 29.14
C VAL A 35 -10.99 -16.33 27.84
N THR A 36 -11.73 -16.21 26.74
CA THR A 36 -11.20 -15.70 25.48
C THR A 36 -10.93 -14.21 25.71
N VAL A 37 -9.76 -13.90 26.28
CA VAL A 37 -9.26 -12.53 26.36
C VAL A 37 -8.91 -12.12 24.94
N THR A 38 -9.86 -11.57 24.23
CA THR A 38 -9.60 -10.87 22.96
C THR A 38 -8.88 -9.58 23.31
N THR A 39 -7.60 -9.66 23.58
CA THR A 39 -6.75 -8.48 23.71
C THR A 39 -6.69 -7.83 22.33
N ASN A 40 -7.42 -6.74 22.16
CA ASN A 40 -7.26 -5.86 21.01
C ASN A 40 -5.84 -5.27 21.08
N PHE A 41 -4.88 -5.95 20.49
CA PHE A 41 -3.49 -5.51 20.45
C PHE A 41 -3.30 -4.58 19.27
N VAL A 42 -2.81 -3.37 19.53
CA VAL A 42 -2.54 -2.36 18.49
C VAL A 42 -1.04 -2.29 18.24
N GLN A 43 -0.64 -2.60 17.01
CA GLN A 43 0.72 -2.40 16.53
C GLN A 43 0.84 -1.05 15.84
N VAL A 44 1.90 -0.31 16.17
CA VAL A 44 2.22 1.00 15.59
C VAL A 44 3.65 0.92 15.04
N PRO A 45 3.80 0.71 13.74
CA PRO A 45 5.10 0.87 13.09
C PRO A 45 5.50 2.35 13.13
N VAL A 46 6.75 2.62 13.49
CA VAL A 46 7.28 3.97 13.65
C VAL A 46 8.62 4.10 12.95
N MET A 47 8.72 5.02 12.01
CA MET A 47 9.98 5.43 11.42
C MET A 47 10.43 6.74 12.07
N VAL A 48 11.68 6.78 12.50
CA VAL A 48 12.30 7.98 13.06
C VAL A 48 13.47 8.39 12.16
N LYS A 49 13.45 9.64 11.70
CA LYS A 49 14.50 10.23 10.86
C LYS A 49 15.05 11.49 11.52
N ASP A 50 16.34 11.76 11.31
CA ASP A 50 16.97 13.00 11.71
C ASP A 50 16.61 14.18 10.77
N SER A 51 17.15 15.35 11.05
CA SER A 51 16.96 16.55 10.21
C SER A 51 17.51 16.40 8.79
N GLN A 52 18.42 15.47 8.57
CA GLN A 52 19.01 15.15 7.27
C GLN A 52 18.27 14.04 6.52
N GLY A 53 17.18 13.50 7.12
CA GLY A 53 16.38 12.44 6.54
C GLY A 53 16.95 11.02 6.74
N ARG A 54 18.05 10.87 7.51
CA ARG A 54 18.64 9.56 7.81
C ARG A 54 17.86 8.89 8.93
N ARG A 55 17.72 7.57 8.84
CA ARG A 55 17.08 6.77 9.88
C ARG A 55 17.87 6.86 11.19
N VAL A 56 17.17 7.00 12.30
CA VAL A 56 17.71 6.98 13.66
C VAL A 56 17.49 5.60 14.25
N ASP A 57 18.58 4.89 14.54
CA ASP A 57 18.59 3.57 15.17
C ASP A 57 18.98 3.68 16.65
N GLY A 58 18.75 2.61 17.43
CA GLY A 58 19.18 2.50 18.82
C GLY A 58 18.25 3.15 19.85
N LEU A 59 17.06 3.64 19.45
CA LEU A 59 16.06 4.10 20.39
C LEU A 59 15.49 2.92 21.19
N LEU A 60 15.21 3.17 22.47
CA LEU A 60 14.70 2.18 23.42
C LEU A 60 13.20 2.44 23.70
N PRO A 61 12.46 1.47 24.27
CA PRO A 61 11.03 1.67 24.60
C PRO A 61 10.75 2.89 25.46
N LYS A 62 11.66 3.26 26.33
CA LYS A 62 11.53 4.43 27.23
C LYS A 62 11.60 5.76 26.50
N ASP A 63 12.16 5.79 25.30
CA ASP A 63 12.30 7.00 24.50
C ASP A 63 11.02 7.34 23.74
N PHE A 64 10.01 6.42 23.75
CA PHE A 64 8.75 6.58 23.05
C PHE A 64 7.59 6.81 24.02
N VAL A 65 6.73 7.76 23.67
CA VAL A 65 5.43 7.96 24.30
C VAL A 65 4.36 7.79 23.23
N VAL A 66 3.43 6.84 23.45
CA VAL A 66 2.29 6.63 22.56
C VAL A 66 1.03 7.13 23.25
N LYS A 67 0.26 7.97 22.58
CA LYS A 67 -1.07 8.40 23.03
C LYS A 67 -2.13 7.87 22.07
N GLU A 68 -3.23 7.36 22.61
CA GLU A 68 -4.44 7.02 21.88
C GLU A 68 -5.56 7.93 22.32
N SER A 69 -6.14 8.67 21.36
CA SER A 69 -7.21 9.65 21.65
C SER A 69 -6.84 10.62 22.77
N GLY A 70 -5.57 11.03 22.83
CA GLY A 70 -5.02 11.94 23.86
C GLY A 70 -4.52 11.26 25.14
N GLU A 71 -4.88 10.00 25.40
CA GLU A 71 -4.45 9.26 26.59
C GLU A 71 -3.16 8.47 26.36
N VAL A 72 -2.20 8.60 27.27
CA VAL A 72 -0.95 7.85 27.24
C VAL A 72 -1.22 6.35 27.40
N GLN A 73 -0.67 5.55 26.51
CA GLN A 73 -0.76 4.10 26.52
C GLN A 73 0.52 3.48 27.06
N LYS A 74 0.37 2.41 27.86
CA LYS A 74 1.51 1.62 28.32
C LYS A 74 1.96 0.69 27.21
N LEU A 75 3.21 0.83 26.76
CA LEU A 75 3.82 -0.11 25.81
C LEU A 75 3.97 -1.48 26.46
N THR A 76 3.45 -2.49 25.79
CA THR A 76 3.55 -3.91 26.19
C THR A 76 4.39 -4.73 25.20
N TYR A 77 4.73 -4.14 24.06
CA TYR A 77 5.56 -4.74 23.03
C TYR A 77 6.44 -3.68 22.38
N PHE A 78 7.67 -4.05 22.10
CA PHE A 78 8.64 -3.24 21.37
C PHE A 78 9.60 -4.15 20.62
N THR A 79 9.87 -3.85 19.36
CA THR A 79 10.98 -4.43 18.61
C THR A 79 11.51 -3.45 17.57
N SER A 80 12.80 -3.56 17.31
CA SER A 80 13.48 -2.93 16.15
C SER A 80 13.88 -3.96 15.10
N ASP A 81 13.48 -5.23 15.26
CA ASP A 81 13.80 -6.29 14.31
C ASP A 81 13.15 -6.03 12.95
N PRO A 82 13.83 -6.37 11.86
CA PRO A 82 13.30 -6.26 10.52
C PRO A 82 12.08 -7.17 10.31
N PHE A 83 11.04 -6.63 9.68
CA PHE A 83 9.87 -7.41 9.29
C PHE A 83 9.94 -7.86 7.84
N LEU A 84 9.41 -9.05 7.55
CA LEU A 84 9.11 -9.48 6.20
C LEU A 84 7.98 -8.60 5.64
N LEU A 85 8.04 -8.32 4.35
CA LEU A 85 7.07 -7.45 3.69
C LEU A 85 6.05 -8.25 2.86
N SER A 86 4.81 -7.76 2.86
CA SER A 86 3.82 -8.03 1.81
C SER A 86 3.59 -6.71 1.07
N VAL A 87 4.04 -6.62 -0.18
CA VAL A 87 4.03 -5.37 -0.93
C VAL A 87 3.11 -5.47 -2.15
N ALA A 88 2.14 -4.57 -2.23
CA ALA A 88 1.40 -4.33 -3.47
C ALA A 88 2.07 -3.16 -4.20
N VAL A 89 2.69 -3.43 -5.33
CA VAL A 89 3.21 -2.39 -6.22
C VAL A 89 2.07 -1.89 -7.09
N VAL A 90 1.80 -0.59 -7.05
CA VAL A 90 0.75 0.08 -7.81
C VAL A 90 1.40 1.05 -8.79
N LEU A 91 1.40 0.70 -10.06
CA LEU A 91 2.08 1.42 -11.12
C LEU A 91 1.08 2.18 -12.00
N ASP A 92 1.31 3.47 -12.16
CA ASP A 92 0.53 4.35 -13.01
C ASP A 92 0.95 4.22 -14.48
N LEU A 93 0.07 3.73 -15.33
CA LEU A 93 0.27 3.68 -16.78
C LEU A 93 -0.31 4.92 -17.50
N GLY A 94 -1.04 5.80 -16.78
CA GLY A 94 -1.57 7.04 -17.32
C GLY A 94 -0.54 8.19 -17.37
N MET A 95 0.69 7.96 -16.91
CA MET A 95 1.78 8.93 -16.99
C MET A 95 2.14 9.25 -18.44
N THR A 96 2.87 10.37 -18.65
CA THR A 96 3.40 10.69 -19.98
C THR A 96 4.36 9.60 -20.47
N ASP A 97 4.45 9.41 -21.79
CA ASP A 97 5.31 8.37 -22.39
C ASP A 97 6.77 8.50 -21.93
N VAL A 98 7.29 9.73 -21.86
CA VAL A 98 8.65 10.00 -21.39
C VAL A 98 8.85 9.53 -19.94
N THR A 99 7.91 9.84 -19.06
CA THR A 99 7.98 9.44 -17.64
C THR A 99 7.86 7.92 -17.52
N LEU A 100 6.93 7.30 -18.25
CA LEU A 100 6.74 5.86 -18.23
C LEU A 100 8.00 5.12 -18.74
N GLN A 101 8.64 5.62 -19.80
CA GLN A 101 9.90 5.05 -20.28
C GLN A 101 11.04 5.17 -19.25
N GLN A 102 11.12 6.27 -18.52
CA GLN A 102 12.08 6.40 -17.42
C GLN A 102 11.84 5.35 -16.35
N VAL A 103 10.58 5.17 -15.92
CA VAL A 103 10.20 4.15 -14.93
C VAL A 103 10.46 2.73 -15.46
N ASN A 104 10.16 2.47 -16.74
CA ASN A 104 10.44 1.17 -17.38
C ASN A 104 11.91 0.76 -17.29
N GLN A 105 12.83 1.71 -17.36
CA GLN A 105 14.27 1.46 -17.24
C GLN A 105 14.71 1.07 -15.83
N THR A 106 13.87 1.31 -14.81
CA THR A 106 14.18 1.04 -13.40
C THR A 106 13.57 -0.28 -12.88
N TYR A 107 12.88 -1.05 -13.71
CA TYR A 107 12.18 -2.27 -13.27
C TYR A 107 13.10 -3.34 -12.67
N SER A 108 14.33 -3.46 -13.17
CA SER A 108 15.32 -4.37 -12.59
C SER A 108 15.71 -3.98 -11.16
N ALA A 109 15.86 -2.67 -10.91
CA ALA A 109 16.13 -2.15 -9.56
C ALA A 109 14.91 -2.33 -8.64
N LEU A 110 13.69 -2.14 -9.15
CA LEU A 110 12.47 -2.41 -8.40
C LEU A 110 12.39 -3.87 -7.94
N VAL A 111 12.68 -4.82 -8.83
CA VAL A 111 12.74 -6.25 -8.47
C VAL A 111 13.84 -6.51 -7.45
N GLY A 112 15.01 -5.91 -7.62
CA GLY A 112 16.18 -6.07 -6.75
C GLY A 112 16.00 -5.46 -5.35
N ALA A 113 15.06 -4.53 -5.16
CA ALA A 113 14.79 -3.92 -3.88
C ALA A 113 14.07 -4.86 -2.89
N PHE A 114 13.45 -5.95 -3.37
CA PHE A 114 12.77 -6.93 -2.53
C PHE A 114 13.73 -8.03 -2.06
N SER A 115 13.55 -8.44 -0.81
CA SER A 115 14.19 -9.63 -0.27
C SER A 115 13.57 -10.90 -0.87
N PRO A 116 14.32 -12.03 -0.98
CA PRO A 116 13.77 -13.32 -1.40
C PRO A 116 12.63 -13.84 -0.51
N TYR A 117 12.49 -13.30 0.70
CA TYR A 117 11.46 -13.69 1.66
C TYR A 117 10.24 -12.75 1.65
N ASP A 118 10.31 -11.64 0.92
CA ASP A 118 9.17 -10.75 0.73
C ASP A 118 8.19 -11.35 -0.29
N GLU A 119 6.94 -11.01 -0.16
CA GLU A 119 5.94 -11.29 -1.18
C GLU A 119 5.45 -9.98 -1.80
N PHE A 120 5.20 -10.02 -3.09
CA PHE A 120 4.76 -8.85 -3.84
C PHE A 120 3.70 -9.22 -4.86
N ALA A 121 2.79 -8.28 -5.11
CA ALA A 121 1.83 -8.30 -6.20
C ALA A 121 1.99 -7.04 -7.04
N LEU A 122 1.59 -7.08 -8.30
CA LEU A 122 1.67 -5.95 -9.23
C LEU A 122 0.29 -5.57 -9.73
N TYR A 123 -0.05 -4.32 -9.51
CA TYR A 123 -1.24 -3.66 -10.01
C TYR A 123 -0.85 -2.53 -10.93
N THR A 124 -1.61 -2.33 -11.97
CA THR A 124 -1.47 -1.17 -12.85
C THR A 124 -2.78 -0.42 -12.91
N PHE A 125 -2.70 0.87 -13.13
CA PHE A 125 -3.89 1.70 -13.33
C PHE A 125 -3.66 2.81 -14.34
N SER A 126 -4.75 3.25 -14.94
CA SER A 126 -4.91 4.45 -15.73
C SER A 126 -6.38 4.88 -15.59
N SER A 127 -7.23 4.62 -16.57
CA SER A 127 -8.69 4.74 -16.46
C SER A 127 -9.36 3.54 -15.78
N THR A 128 -8.66 2.43 -15.66
CA THR A 128 -9.10 1.19 -15.00
C THR A 128 -7.96 0.60 -14.19
N VAL A 129 -8.29 -0.26 -13.23
CA VAL A 129 -7.31 -0.99 -12.42
C VAL A 129 -7.18 -2.42 -12.93
N THR A 130 -5.95 -2.87 -13.11
CA THR A 130 -5.63 -4.24 -13.50
C THR A 130 -4.68 -4.87 -12.50
N GLU A 131 -5.02 -6.04 -11.97
CA GLU A 131 -4.10 -6.91 -11.25
C GLU A 131 -3.29 -7.70 -12.27
N VAL A 132 -1.98 -7.47 -12.33
CA VAL A 132 -1.09 -8.10 -13.30
C VAL A 132 -0.53 -9.40 -12.74
N THR A 133 -0.16 -9.41 -11.45
CA THR A 133 0.25 -10.62 -10.73
C THR A 133 -0.34 -10.64 -9.33
N ASP A 134 -0.80 -11.81 -8.90
CA ASP A 134 -1.12 -12.07 -7.49
C ASP A 134 0.15 -12.16 -6.64
N PHE A 135 0.01 -12.14 -5.32
CA PHE A 135 1.12 -12.19 -4.37
C PHE A 135 2.02 -13.41 -4.58
N THR A 136 3.30 -13.15 -4.75
CA THR A 136 4.34 -14.16 -4.97
C THR A 136 5.67 -13.68 -4.41
N SER A 137 6.51 -14.58 -3.94
CA SER A 137 7.92 -14.32 -3.60
C SER A 137 8.88 -14.62 -4.75
N ARG A 138 8.36 -15.04 -5.92
CA ARG A 138 9.18 -15.43 -7.06
C ARG A 138 9.53 -14.21 -7.91
N ALA A 139 10.74 -13.66 -7.73
CA ALA A 139 11.23 -12.53 -8.52
C ALA A 139 11.06 -12.68 -10.05
N PRO A 140 11.29 -13.86 -10.69
CA PRO A 140 11.06 -14.02 -12.12
C PRO A 140 9.63 -13.74 -12.58
N ARG A 141 8.61 -13.98 -11.72
CA ARG A 141 7.22 -13.64 -12.07
C ARG A 141 7.00 -12.14 -12.16
N LEU A 142 7.57 -11.39 -11.21
CA LEU A 142 7.51 -9.93 -11.25
C LEU A 142 8.25 -9.38 -12.46
N THR A 143 9.44 -9.89 -12.74
CA THR A 143 10.23 -9.51 -13.94
C THR A 143 9.42 -9.72 -15.21
N SER A 144 8.86 -10.91 -15.41
CA SER A 144 8.06 -11.23 -16.62
C SER A 144 6.84 -10.32 -16.75
N ALA A 145 6.16 -9.99 -15.62
CA ALA A 145 5.02 -9.09 -15.62
C ALA A 145 5.43 -7.65 -15.99
N LEU A 146 6.53 -7.16 -15.42
CA LEU A 146 7.07 -5.83 -15.72
C LEU A 146 7.55 -5.73 -17.17
N ASP A 147 8.14 -6.80 -17.74
CA ASP A 147 8.57 -6.83 -19.14
C ASP A 147 7.36 -6.75 -20.10
N GLN A 148 6.23 -7.34 -19.75
CA GLN A 148 5.00 -7.17 -20.54
C GLN A 148 4.49 -5.71 -20.48
N ILE A 149 4.59 -5.05 -19.32
CA ILE A 149 4.18 -3.67 -19.17
C ILE A 149 5.06 -2.70 -19.96
N LYS A 150 6.35 -2.99 -20.17
CA LYS A 150 7.25 -2.16 -20.99
C LYS A 150 6.72 -1.94 -22.42
N LEU A 151 5.84 -2.81 -22.91
CA LEU A 151 5.23 -2.68 -24.24
C LEU A 151 4.09 -1.66 -24.26
N VAL A 152 3.58 -1.28 -23.09
CA VAL A 152 2.52 -0.27 -22.96
C VAL A 152 3.13 1.11 -23.19
N ARG A 153 2.50 1.88 -24.06
CA ARG A 153 2.89 3.27 -24.29
C ARG A 153 2.12 4.18 -23.34
N GLY A 154 2.85 5.13 -22.78
CA GLY A 154 2.27 6.19 -21.98
C GLY A 154 1.55 7.23 -22.87
N ARG A 155 1.03 8.24 -22.22
CA ARG A 155 0.35 9.34 -22.91
C ARG A 155 1.34 10.16 -23.76
N ASN A 156 1.08 10.25 -25.05
CA ASN A 156 1.75 11.17 -25.94
C ASN A 156 1.07 12.54 -25.84
N GLY A 157 1.57 13.44 -25.01
CA GLY A 157 1.17 14.85 -24.92
C GLY A 157 -0.33 15.17 -25.04
N PRO A 158 -0.77 16.38 -24.84
CA PRO A 158 -2.15 16.73 -25.15
C PRO A 158 -2.38 16.50 -26.64
N PRO A 159 -3.53 15.91 -27.05
CA PRO A 159 -3.88 15.86 -28.45
C PRO A 159 -3.78 17.29 -28.98
N VAL A 160 -3.12 17.46 -30.12
CA VAL A 160 -3.05 18.76 -30.77
C VAL A 160 -4.49 19.15 -31.04
N LEU A 161 -5.00 20.04 -30.19
CA LEU A 161 -6.36 20.54 -30.34
C LEU A 161 -6.43 21.23 -31.70
N GLY A 162 -7.25 20.71 -32.58
CA GLY A 162 -7.70 21.40 -33.76
C GLY A 162 -8.53 22.63 -33.34
N GLY A 163 -7.84 23.60 -32.73
CA GLY A 163 -8.39 24.93 -32.49
C GLY A 163 -7.97 25.90 -33.60
N PRO A 164 -8.40 27.16 -33.53
CA PRO A 164 -7.98 28.19 -34.52
C PRO A 164 -6.48 28.33 -34.70
N LEU A 165 -5.67 27.77 -33.82
CA LEU A 165 -4.21 27.76 -33.85
C LEU A 165 -3.63 26.36 -34.16
N GLY A 166 -4.47 25.32 -34.39
CA GLY A 166 -4.02 23.99 -34.83
C GLY A 166 -3.67 23.98 -36.31
N PRO A 167 -2.88 22.99 -36.81
CA PRO A 167 -2.62 22.82 -38.22
C PRO A 167 -3.95 22.58 -38.91
N GLN A 168 -4.41 23.58 -39.60
CA GLN A 168 -5.59 23.50 -40.47
C GLN A 168 -5.18 22.80 -41.77
N GLY A 169 -6.05 21.98 -42.34
CA GLY A 169 -5.83 21.34 -43.62
C GLY A 169 -5.46 22.33 -44.72
N PRO A 170 -5.29 21.89 -45.99
CA PRO A 170 -4.80 22.76 -47.05
C PRO A 170 -5.61 24.05 -47.14
N MET A 171 -4.91 25.15 -47.08
CA MET A 171 -5.51 26.50 -47.13
C MET A 171 -5.45 27.04 -48.55
N VAL A 172 -6.55 27.53 -49.06
CA VAL A 172 -6.56 28.26 -50.32
C VAL A 172 -7.07 29.68 -50.01
N ASN A 173 -6.24 30.68 -50.33
CA ASN A 173 -6.50 32.11 -50.02
C ASN A 173 -6.80 32.41 -48.53
N GLY A 174 -6.14 31.67 -47.62
CA GLY A 174 -6.32 31.89 -46.18
C GLY A 174 -7.58 31.24 -45.57
N MET A 175 -8.32 30.45 -46.35
CA MET A 175 -9.47 29.67 -45.87
C MET A 175 -9.23 28.16 -45.98
N PRO A 176 -9.57 27.34 -44.98
CA PRO A 176 -9.49 25.90 -45.07
C PRO A 176 -10.46 25.37 -46.11
N VAL A 177 -9.96 24.52 -47.01
CA VAL A 177 -10.78 23.89 -48.05
C VAL A 177 -11.61 22.77 -47.45
N GLY A 178 -12.95 22.93 -47.46
CA GLY A 178 -13.88 21.80 -47.24
C GLY A 178 -14.67 21.76 -45.95
N THR A 179 -14.74 22.83 -45.16
CA THR A 179 -15.59 22.85 -43.95
C THR A 179 -16.75 23.84 -44.07
N SER A 180 -17.94 23.34 -44.41
CA SER A 180 -19.19 24.09 -44.37
C SER A 180 -19.87 23.94 -42.99
N GLY A 181 -19.14 24.15 -41.89
CA GLY A 181 -19.70 24.12 -40.54
C GLY A 181 -18.70 24.54 -39.49
N PRO A 182 -19.11 24.95 -38.28
CA PRO A 182 -18.19 25.16 -37.22
C PRO A 182 -17.42 23.82 -36.95
N PRO A 183 -16.09 23.89 -36.78
CA PRO A 183 -15.31 22.68 -36.51
C PRO A 183 -15.91 21.97 -35.29
N PRO A 184 -16.06 20.63 -35.33
CA PRO A 184 -16.53 19.91 -34.16
C PRO A 184 -15.58 20.21 -32.98
N VAL A 185 -16.14 20.72 -31.90
CA VAL A 185 -15.42 20.88 -30.64
C VAL A 185 -15.18 19.46 -30.14
N ILE A 186 -14.03 18.87 -30.51
CA ILE A 186 -13.60 17.61 -29.95
C ILE A 186 -13.14 17.94 -28.52
N THR A 187 -14.04 17.76 -27.56
CA THR A 187 -13.68 17.76 -26.16
C THR A 187 -12.73 16.59 -25.97
N PRO A 188 -11.46 16.81 -25.61
CA PRO A 188 -10.58 15.69 -25.36
C PRO A 188 -11.22 14.81 -24.29
N PRO A 189 -11.16 13.48 -24.40
CA PRO A 189 -11.69 12.60 -23.39
C PRO A 189 -11.08 12.99 -22.04
N VAL A 190 -11.95 13.12 -21.04
CA VAL A 190 -11.53 13.43 -19.67
C VAL A 190 -10.60 12.31 -19.22
N GLU A 191 -9.33 12.65 -19.03
CA GLU A 191 -8.34 11.68 -18.58
C GLU A 191 -8.69 11.21 -17.16
N SER A 192 -8.85 9.91 -17.01
CA SER A 192 -9.07 9.29 -15.70
C SER A 192 -7.77 8.70 -15.19
N HIS A 193 -7.49 8.97 -13.92
CA HIS A 193 -6.38 8.38 -13.16
C HIS A 193 -6.97 7.82 -11.87
N VAL A 194 -7.44 6.58 -11.91
CA VAL A 194 -8.22 5.97 -10.83
C VAL A 194 -7.33 5.45 -9.70
N LEU A 195 -6.50 6.32 -9.13
CA LEU A 195 -5.53 6.01 -8.09
C LEU A 195 -6.19 5.48 -6.81
N ASN A 196 -7.30 6.09 -6.38
CA ASN A 196 -8.02 5.63 -5.19
C ASN A 196 -8.54 4.21 -5.37
N ASP A 197 -9.09 3.88 -6.55
CA ASP A 197 -9.59 2.53 -6.84
C ASP A 197 -8.45 1.51 -6.86
N ALA A 198 -7.27 1.90 -7.40
CA ALA A 198 -6.08 1.06 -7.42
C ALA A 198 -5.55 0.77 -6.00
N ILE A 199 -5.46 1.81 -5.16
CA ILE A 199 -5.06 1.65 -3.75
C ILE A 199 -6.08 0.79 -3.00
N LEU A 200 -7.39 0.99 -3.23
CA LEU A 200 -8.44 0.19 -2.59
C LEU A 200 -8.34 -1.28 -2.98
N ARG A 201 -8.17 -1.58 -4.29
CA ARG A 201 -8.01 -2.96 -4.75
C ARG A 201 -6.82 -3.63 -4.10
N ALA A 202 -5.66 -3.00 -4.14
CA ALA A 202 -4.45 -3.48 -3.49
C ALA A 202 -4.63 -3.67 -1.97
N ALA A 203 -5.33 -2.74 -1.30
CA ALA A 203 -5.59 -2.83 0.14
C ALA A 203 -6.49 -4.00 0.51
N ILE A 204 -7.52 -4.29 -0.29
CA ILE A 204 -8.42 -5.44 -0.09
C ILE A 204 -7.62 -6.75 -0.17
N ASP A 205 -6.73 -6.89 -1.14
CA ASP A 205 -5.95 -8.11 -1.30
C ASP A 205 -4.86 -8.24 -0.24
N LEU A 206 -4.18 -7.13 0.12
CA LEU A 206 -3.25 -7.09 1.26
C LEU A 206 -3.93 -7.41 2.59
N SER A 207 -5.21 -7.05 2.77
CA SER A 207 -5.92 -7.34 4.02
C SER A 207 -5.97 -8.83 4.35
N LYS A 208 -5.98 -9.68 3.32
CA LYS A 208 -6.03 -11.15 3.40
C LYS A 208 -4.66 -11.78 3.69
N ARG A 209 -3.56 -11.00 3.59
CA ARG A 209 -2.20 -11.52 3.80
C ARG A 209 -1.88 -11.70 5.27
N ASP A 210 -0.83 -12.48 5.55
CA ASP A 210 -0.37 -12.82 6.90
C ASP A 210 -0.20 -11.54 7.77
N ARG A 211 -0.66 -11.65 9.02
CA ARG A 211 -0.56 -10.57 10.01
C ARG A 211 0.85 -10.40 10.57
N GLY A 212 1.69 -11.43 10.48
CA GLY A 212 3.11 -11.38 10.86
C GLY A 212 3.99 -10.60 9.88
N ARG A 213 3.45 -10.20 8.73
CA ARG A 213 4.16 -9.45 7.70
C ARG A 213 3.72 -7.98 7.70
N ARG A 214 4.65 -7.08 7.40
CA ARG A 214 4.30 -5.67 7.23
C ARG A 214 3.68 -5.45 5.86
N LYS A 215 2.48 -4.88 5.86
CA LYS A 215 1.67 -4.66 4.66
C LYS A 215 1.94 -3.27 4.11
N VAL A 216 2.38 -3.20 2.86
CA VAL A 216 2.78 -1.95 2.21
C VAL A 216 2.18 -1.86 0.82
N ILE A 217 1.63 -0.71 0.46
CA ILE A 217 1.33 -0.34 -0.91
C ILE A 217 2.43 0.61 -1.36
N LEU A 218 3.19 0.22 -2.38
CA LEU A 218 4.17 1.07 -3.04
C LEU A 218 3.55 1.65 -4.31
N VAL A 219 3.25 2.94 -4.29
CA VAL A 219 2.71 3.66 -5.44
C VAL A 219 3.84 4.31 -6.23
N ILE A 220 3.87 4.08 -7.54
CA ILE A 220 4.78 4.71 -8.50
C ILE A 220 3.90 5.46 -9.51
N SER A 221 3.83 6.79 -9.41
CA SER A 221 2.89 7.63 -10.16
C SER A 221 3.36 9.08 -10.24
N ASP A 222 2.76 9.86 -11.11
CA ASP A 222 2.89 11.33 -11.09
C ASP A 222 1.96 12.01 -10.05
N GLY A 223 1.19 11.21 -9.30
CA GLY A 223 0.37 11.65 -8.18
C GLY A 223 -1.02 12.16 -8.54
N ARG A 224 -1.45 12.00 -9.79
CA ARG A 224 -2.78 12.43 -10.21
C ARG A 224 -3.87 11.47 -9.75
N GLU A 225 -4.99 12.04 -9.32
CA GLU A 225 -6.21 11.30 -8.97
C GLU A 225 -7.39 11.93 -9.68
N ARG A 226 -8.05 11.17 -10.53
CA ARG A 226 -9.27 11.63 -11.19
C ARG A 226 -10.12 10.46 -11.69
N GLY A 227 -11.39 10.48 -11.32
CA GLY A 227 -12.38 9.55 -11.85
C GLY A 227 -12.51 8.24 -11.07
N SER A 228 -11.82 8.07 -9.93
CA SER A 228 -12.07 6.94 -9.04
C SER A 228 -13.50 6.94 -8.52
N GLN A 229 -14.05 5.74 -8.37
CA GLN A 229 -15.35 5.52 -7.71
C GLN A 229 -15.20 5.58 -6.18
N ALA A 230 -14.08 5.10 -5.66
CA ALA A 230 -13.79 5.12 -4.23
C ALA A 230 -13.32 6.52 -3.79
N SER A 231 -13.91 7.01 -2.71
CA SER A 231 -13.46 8.25 -2.08
C SER A 231 -12.20 8.00 -1.23
N PHE A 232 -11.39 9.05 -1.05
CA PHE A 232 -10.23 9.03 -0.14
C PHE A 232 -10.57 8.46 1.24
N ARG A 233 -11.71 8.86 1.83
CA ARG A 233 -12.14 8.38 3.16
C ARG A 233 -12.40 6.88 3.20
N GLN A 234 -13.04 6.34 2.18
CA GLN A 234 -13.32 4.90 2.10
C GLN A 234 -12.03 4.10 2.03
N VAL A 235 -11.10 4.52 1.17
CA VAL A 235 -9.79 3.89 1.02
C VAL A 235 -9.00 3.98 2.32
N LEU A 236 -8.89 5.18 2.91
CA LEU A 236 -8.15 5.41 4.14
C LEU A 236 -8.69 4.54 5.30
N LYS A 237 -10.01 4.40 5.40
CA LYS A 237 -10.63 3.53 6.41
C LYS A 237 -10.16 2.09 6.27
N VAL A 238 -10.10 1.55 5.05
CA VAL A 238 -9.61 0.18 4.81
C VAL A 238 -8.13 0.06 5.19
N LEU A 239 -7.30 1.00 4.76
CA LEU A 239 -5.87 1.03 5.08
C LEU A 239 -5.62 1.03 6.59
N GLN A 240 -6.30 1.91 7.32
CA GLN A 240 -6.16 2.06 8.76
C GLN A 240 -6.75 0.89 9.55
N THR A 241 -7.84 0.27 9.05
CA THR A 241 -8.43 -0.94 9.66
C THR A 241 -7.45 -2.12 9.61
N HIS A 242 -6.74 -2.27 8.49
CA HIS A 242 -5.86 -3.42 8.25
C HIS A 242 -4.37 -3.13 8.50
N GLY A 243 -4.03 -1.93 8.98
CA GLY A 243 -2.66 -1.52 9.28
C GLY A 243 -1.75 -1.50 8.05
N ILE A 244 -2.28 -1.10 6.90
CA ILE A 244 -1.57 -1.04 5.62
C ILE A 244 -0.94 0.34 5.47
N GLN A 245 0.36 0.39 5.21
CA GLN A 245 1.09 1.63 4.93
C GLN A 245 1.09 1.93 3.44
N VAL A 246 0.92 3.20 3.08
CA VAL A 246 1.12 3.68 1.70
C VAL A 246 2.45 4.41 1.63
N LYS A 247 3.32 3.96 0.75
CA LYS A 247 4.58 4.62 0.40
C LYS A 247 4.51 5.04 -1.06
N ALA A 248 5.12 6.17 -1.41
CA ALA A 248 5.01 6.71 -2.75
C ALA A 248 6.35 7.19 -3.30
N VAL A 249 6.62 6.81 -4.54
CA VAL A 249 7.66 7.38 -5.40
C VAL A 249 6.95 8.19 -6.48
N VAL A 250 7.03 9.50 -6.36
CA VAL A 250 6.40 10.44 -7.31
C VAL A 250 7.41 10.79 -8.40
N VAL A 251 7.04 10.58 -9.65
CA VAL A 251 7.92 10.71 -10.81
C VAL A 251 7.41 11.76 -11.81
N GLY A 252 8.26 12.17 -12.74
CA GLY A 252 7.90 13.08 -13.80
C GLY A 252 7.49 14.47 -13.32
N GLN A 253 6.45 15.05 -13.93
CA GLN A 253 6.00 16.40 -13.61
C GLN A 253 5.50 16.55 -12.16
N GLY A 254 4.97 15.51 -11.57
CA GLY A 254 4.56 15.48 -10.16
C GLY A 254 5.72 15.67 -9.18
N ALA A 255 6.95 15.39 -9.60
CA ALA A 255 8.17 15.56 -8.80
C ALA A 255 8.69 17.01 -8.74
N LEU A 256 8.23 17.90 -9.63
CA LEU A 256 8.68 19.30 -9.68
C LEU A 256 8.05 20.12 -8.53
N PRO A 257 8.85 20.73 -7.63
CA PRO A 257 8.29 21.51 -6.51
C PRO A 257 7.45 22.71 -6.96
N VAL A 258 7.87 23.36 -8.03
CA VAL A 258 7.16 24.52 -8.59
C VAL A 258 5.81 24.11 -9.17
N TYR A 259 5.73 22.96 -9.84
CA TYR A 259 4.47 22.45 -10.40
C TYR A 259 3.40 22.22 -9.33
N LYS A 260 3.78 21.65 -8.18
CA LYS A 260 2.87 21.45 -7.04
C LYS A 260 2.33 22.77 -6.48
N GLN A 261 3.13 23.83 -6.47
CA GLN A 261 2.68 25.14 -5.99
C GLN A 261 1.75 25.82 -7.00
N VAL A 262 2.08 25.76 -8.29
CA VAL A 262 1.25 26.31 -9.36
C VAL A 262 -0.10 25.57 -9.45
N GLU A 263 -0.09 24.25 -9.33
CA GLU A 263 -1.30 23.43 -9.38
C GLU A 263 -2.26 23.72 -8.21
N LYS A 264 -1.71 24.02 -7.02
CA LYS A 264 -2.53 24.47 -5.87
C LYS A 264 -3.22 25.81 -6.10
N ILE A 265 -2.57 26.72 -6.85
CA ILE A 265 -3.09 28.08 -7.09
C ILE A 265 -4.06 28.09 -8.24
N HIS A 266 -3.85 27.31 -9.29
CA HIS A 266 -4.62 27.28 -10.52
C HIS A 266 -5.12 25.86 -10.84
N HIS A 267 -5.89 25.30 -9.92
CA HIS A 267 -6.48 23.98 -10.12
C HIS A 267 -7.56 24.04 -11.20
N LEU A 268 -7.23 23.56 -12.39
CA LEU A 268 -8.20 23.47 -13.47
C LEU A 268 -9.11 22.24 -13.24
N PRO A 269 -10.43 22.32 -13.50
CA PRO A 269 -11.38 21.25 -13.22
C PRO A 269 -11.07 19.89 -13.87
N TRP A 270 -10.22 19.89 -14.91
CA TRP A 270 -9.78 18.69 -15.65
C TRP A 270 -8.43 18.15 -15.19
N GLN A 271 -7.71 18.86 -14.32
CA GLN A 271 -6.52 18.36 -13.66
C GLN A 271 -6.91 17.63 -12.36
N GLY A 272 -6.44 16.42 -12.16
CA GLY A 272 -6.69 15.66 -10.91
C GLY A 272 -6.01 16.30 -9.70
N TYR A 273 -6.25 15.75 -8.50
CA TYR A 273 -5.63 16.20 -7.26
C TYR A 273 -4.23 15.59 -7.09
N SER A 274 -3.17 16.42 -7.15
CA SER A 274 -1.80 15.96 -6.95
C SER A 274 -1.39 15.79 -5.47
N ASP A 275 -2.23 16.24 -4.54
CA ASP A 275 -1.93 16.22 -3.10
C ASP A 275 -2.45 14.96 -2.37
N ILE A 276 -3.02 13.99 -3.09
CA ILE A 276 -3.66 12.82 -2.48
C ILE A 276 -2.64 11.84 -1.90
N LEU A 277 -1.51 11.65 -2.55
CA LEU A 277 -0.45 10.75 -2.07
C LEU A 277 0.14 11.21 -0.73
N PRO A 278 0.47 12.50 -0.52
CA PRO A 278 0.88 13.02 0.78
C PRO A 278 -0.13 12.72 1.90
N LYS A 279 -1.43 12.81 1.61
CA LYS A 279 -2.47 12.49 2.58
C LYS A 279 -2.46 11.02 2.97
N TYR A 280 -2.29 10.11 2.00
CA TYR A 280 -2.19 8.68 2.30
C TYR A 280 -0.94 8.33 3.09
N THR A 281 0.23 8.81 2.65
CA THR A 281 1.50 8.48 3.32
C THR A 281 1.53 8.98 4.75
N ASN A 282 1.06 10.20 5.01
CA ASN A 282 0.99 10.76 6.37
C ASN A 282 0.01 9.97 7.24
N ALA A 283 -1.23 9.79 6.79
CA ALA A 283 -2.27 9.14 7.58
C ALA A 283 -1.97 7.66 7.90
N THR A 284 -1.17 6.97 7.07
CA THR A 284 -0.79 5.56 7.26
C THR A 284 0.61 5.36 7.85
N GLY A 285 1.36 6.43 8.08
CA GLY A 285 2.74 6.35 8.57
C GLY A 285 3.73 5.81 7.53
N GLY A 286 3.45 6.02 6.26
CA GLY A 286 4.29 5.56 5.15
C GLY A 286 5.61 6.31 4.99
N GLY A 287 5.78 7.44 5.66
CA GLY A 287 6.99 8.24 5.58
C GLY A 287 6.91 9.36 4.56
N SER A 288 8.06 9.94 4.23
CA SER A 288 8.18 11.00 3.22
C SER A 288 7.86 10.45 1.83
N ILE A 289 7.29 11.29 0.99
CA ILE A 289 7.21 11.03 -0.43
C ILE A 289 8.57 11.27 -1.05
N LEU A 290 9.05 10.31 -1.82
CA LEU A 290 10.24 10.46 -2.63
C LEU A 290 9.83 11.03 -4.00
N THR A 291 10.41 12.17 -4.36
CA THR A 291 10.07 12.88 -5.60
C THR A 291 11.28 12.84 -6.53
N GLU A 292 11.18 12.02 -7.59
CA GLU A 292 12.35 11.62 -8.35
C GLU A 292 12.22 11.97 -9.83
N LEU A 293 13.27 12.57 -10.36
CA LEU A 293 13.32 13.06 -11.73
C LEU A 293 14.27 12.26 -12.63
N THR A 294 15.24 11.58 -12.04
CA THR A 294 16.24 10.82 -12.80
C THR A 294 16.08 9.31 -12.57
N ARG A 295 16.58 8.53 -13.51
CA ARG A 295 16.59 7.07 -13.37
C ARG A 295 17.27 6.61 -12.08
N ASN A 296 18.48 7.10 -11.79
CA ASN A 296 19.26 6.67 -10.63
C ASN A 296 18.53 7.02 -9.32
N SER A 297 17.94 8.21 -9.25
CA SER A 297 17.19 8.60 -8.06
C SER A 297 15.92 7.77 -7.85
N ILE A 298 15.26 7.32 -8.92
CA ILE A 298 14.12 6.38 -8.83
C ILE A 298 14.59 5.02 -8.30
N GLU A 299 15.73 4.51 -8.77
CA GLU A 299 16.31 3.25 -8.32
C GLU A 299 16.69 3.32 -6.82
N ASP A 300 17.31 4.42 -6.39
CA ASP A 300 17.64 4.68 -4.97
C ASP A 300 16.37 4.76 -4.11
N ALA A 301 15.32 5.40 -4.62
CA ALA A 301 14.04 5.52 -3.93
C ALA A 301 13.39 4.15 -3.66
N TYR A 302 13.48 3.19 -4.56
CA TYR A 302 12.97 1.84 -4.32
C TYR A 302 13.68 1.15 -3.14
N ASN A 303 14.99 1.28 -3.09
CA ASN A 303 15.80 0.74 -1.99
C ASN A 303 15.48 1.45 -0.67
N GLU A 304 15.34 2.77 -0.67
CA GLU A 304 14.96 3.53 0.51
C GLU A 304 13.58 3.12 1.01
N VAL A 305 12.57 3.07 0.14
CA VAL A 305 11.20 2.71 0.51
C VAL A 305 11.11 1.31 1.12
N THR A 306 11.77 0.32 0.52
CA THR A 306 11.73 -1.06 1.01
C THR A 306 12.53 -1.22 2.30
N SER A 307 13.70 -0.59 2.41
CA SER A 307 14.50 -0.54 3.63
C SER A 307 13.74 0.14 4.77
N ASP A 308 13.16 1.31 4.50
CA ASP A 308 12.34 2.05 5.46
C ASP A 308 11.11 1.24 5.90
N ALA A 309 10.48 0.50 5.00
CA ALA A 309 9.36 -0.35 5.36
C ALA A 309 9.78 -1.51 6.26
N ARG A 310 10.93 -2.11 6.01
CA ARG A 310 11.41 -3.28 6.74
C ARG A 310 11.92 -2.94 8.13
N ASN A 311 12.66 -1.85 8.27
CA ASN A 311 13.46 -1.51 9.45
C ASN A 311 12.83 -0.39 10.30
N GLN A 312 11.54 -0.49 10.61
CA GLN A 312 10.85 0.43 11.53
C GLN A 312 10.81 -0.14 12.94
N TYR A 313 10.82 0.73 13.93
CA TYR A 313 10.38 0.34 15.27
C TYR A 313 8.93 -0.12 15.23
N THR A 314 8.60 -1.14 15.99
CA THR A 314 7.22 -1.58 16.17
C THR A 314 6.85 -1.47 17.63
N LEU A 315 5.99 -0.52 17.93
CA LEU A 315 5.43 -0.32 19.26
C LEU A 315 4.11 -1.09 19.36
N GLY A 316 3.82 -1.63 20.53
CA GLY A 316 2.58 -2.34 20.73
C GLY A 316 1.98 -2.05 22.11
N TYR A 317 0.67 -1.92 22.16
CA TYR A 317 -0.08 -1.72 23.39
C TYR A 317 -1.47 -2.37 23.32
N SER A 318 -2.05 -2.64 24.50
CA SER A 318 -3.45 -3.08 24.61
C SER A 318 -4.30 -1.84 24.92
N PRO A 319 -5.18 -1.41 24.00
CA PRO A 319 -5.97 -0.21 24.19
C PRO A 319 -6.96 -0.38 25.35
N LYS A 320 -7.16 0.66 26.13
CA LYS A 320 -8.19 0.68 27.15
C LYS A 320 -9.59 0.65 26.51
N ALA A 321 -10.51 -0.04 27.14
CA ALA A 321 -11.90 -0.06 26.68
C ALA A 321 -12.50 1.36 26.79
N VAL A 322 -12.84 1.96 25.66
CA VAL A 322 -13.55 3.25 25.63
C VAL A 322 -15.05 2.97 25.59
N LYS A 323 -15.76 3.38 26.64
CA LYS A 323 -17.22 3.34 26.67
C LYS A 323 -17.77 4.49 25.83
N GLY A 324 -18.41 4.18 24.71
CA GLY A 324 -19.14 5.13 23.86
C GLY A 324 -18.21 6.17 23.21
N GLY A 325 -17.85 5.98 21.96
CA GLY A 325 -16.98 6.91 21.27
C GLY A 325 -16.97 6.70 19.77
N SER A 326 -16.25 7.56 19.06
CA SER A 326 -15.97 7.41 17.64
C SER A 326 -15.41 6.01 17.35
N PRO A 327 -15.83 5.37 16.27
CA PRO A 327 -15.19 4.12 15.82
C PRO A 327 -13.71 4.33 15.41
N TYR A 328 -13.28 5.57 15.20
CA TYR A 328 -11.89 5.94 14.90
C TYR A 328 -11.13 6.32 16.17
N ARG A 329 -9.91 5.81 16.32
CA ARG A 329 -9.00 6.11 17.43
C ARG A 329 -7.73 6.74 16.86
N SER A 330 -7.48 7.99 17.25
CA SER A 330 -6.26 8.70 16.88
C SER A 330 -5.05 8.18 17.65
N ILE A 331 -3.90 8.17 17.00
CA ILE A 331 -2.60 7.80 17.57
C ILE A 331 -1.64 8.96 17.40
N GLU A 332 -0.94 9.30 18.47
CA GLU A 332 0.18 10.23 18.47
C GLU A 332 1.41 9.52 19.06
N VAL A 333 2.52 9.57 18.34
CA VAL A 333 3.81 9.03 18.82
C VAL A 333 4.77 10.17 19.02
N LEU A 334 5.34 10.25 20.20
CA LEU A 334 6.37 11.23 20.58
C LEU A 334 7.66 10.50 20.92
N VAL A 335 8.80 11.14 20.64
CA VAL A 335 10.13 10.66 21.00
C VAL A 335 10.82 11.75 21.83
N ASP A 336 11.43 11.34 22.96
CA ASP A 336 12.09 12.27 23.90
C ASP A 336 13.50 12.68 23.38
N GLN A 337 13.55 13.14 22.13
CA GLN A 337 14.75 13.72 21.50
C GLN A 337 14.35 14.83 20.54
N LYS A 338 15.15 15.90 20.52
CA LYS A 338 14.89 17.08 19.66
C LYS A 338 15.34 16.81 18.21
N ASN A 339 14.75 17.56 17.28
CA ASN A 339 15.09 17.56 15.86
C ASN A 339 14.89 16.24 15.13
N LEU A 340 13.97 15.40 15.60
CA LEU A 340 13.57 14.17 14.94
C LEU A 340 12.24 14.34 14.19
N LYS A 341 12.13 13.67 13.05
CA LYS A 341 10.88 13.51 12.30
C LYS A 341 10.34 12.12 12.56
N ILE A 342 9.11 12.03 13.04
CA ILE A 342 8.46 10.79 13.42
C ILE A 342 7.34 10.52 12.39
N TYR A 343 7.36 9.34 11.81
CA TYR A 343 6.34 8.87 10.88
C TYR A 343 5.66 7.64 11.49
N ALA A 344 4.41 7.82 11.86
CA ALA A 344 3.55 6.78 12.41
C ALA A 344 2.14 6.97 11.85
N LYS A 345 1.32 5.93 11.90
CA LYS A 345 -0.09 6.07 11.48
C LYS A 345 -0.82 7.04 12.42
N GLU A 346 -1.64 7.90 11.86
CA GLU A 346 -2.42 8.90 12.63
C GLU A 346 -3.56 8.28 13.44
N GLY A 347 -3.91 7.03 13.18
CA GLY A 347 -4.96 6.33 13.92
C GLY A 347 -5.38 5.04 13.23
N TYR A 348 -6.45 4.44 13.76
CA TYR A 348 -6.99 3.20 13.26
C TYR A 348 -8.48 3.04 13.56
N TYR A 349 -9.11 2.12 12.83
CA TYR A 349 -10.45 1.63 13.13
C TYR A 349 -10.34 0.24 13.77
N PRO A 350 -10.82 0.04 14.99
CA PRO A 350 -10.82 -1.27 15.62
C PRO A 350 -11.61 -2.27 14.78
N VAL A 351 -11.01 -3.45 14.55
CA VAL A 351 -11.74 -4.55 13.92
C VAL A 351 -12.75 -5.06 14.95
N PRO A 352 -14.05 -5.19 14.61
CA PRO A 352 -15.01 -5.80 15.49
C PRO A 352 -14.53 -7.19 15.92
N ALA A 353 -14.65 -7.51 17.19
CA ALA A 353 -14.40 -8.88 17.65
C ALA A 353 -15.31 -9.81 16.84
N ALA A 354 -14.75 -10.87 16.27
CA ALA A 354 -15.55 -11.91 15.64
C ALA A 354 -16.52 -12.49 16.70
N ARG A 355 -17.81 -12.38 16.41
CA ARG A 355 -18.86 -12.96 17.26
C ARG A 355 -18.86 -14.48 17.15
#